data_21f92c0efaac4af10a94e68715e7f36e
#
_entry.id   21f92c0efaac4af10a94e68715e7f36e
#
_cell.length_a   1.000
_cell.length_b   1.000
_cell.length_c   1.000
_cell.angle_alpha   90.00
_cell.angle_beta   90.00
_cell.angle_gamma   90.00
#
_symmetry.space_group_name_H-M   'P 1'
#
loop_
_entity.id
_entity.type
_entity.pdbx_description
1 polymer ?
#
loop_
_entity_poly.entity_id
_entity_poly.type
_entity_poly.pdbx_seq_one_letter_code
_entity_poly.pdbx_strand_id
1 'polypeptide(L)' 'METITQMKEQFDAFLKEDEKFTKGNSAAGTRARKALSEMSKLVKARRNEITAEKNSRKEAKA' A
#
# COMPACT_ATOMS: atom_id res chain seq x y z
N MET A 1 9.87 9.53 1.52
CA MET A 1 9.28 9.06 2.76
C MET A 1 9.15 7.55 2.74
N GLU A 2 9.50 6.90 3.84
CA GLU A 2 9.61 5.45 3.83
C GLU A 2 8.27 4.73 3.58
N THR A 3 7.19 5.23 4.19
CA THR A 3 5.88 4.61 3.99
C THR A 3 5.51 4.63 2.51
N ILE A 4 5.76 5.74 1.84
CA ILE A 4 5.44 5.85 0.41
C ILE A 4 6.29 4.89 -0.40
N THR A 5 7.58 4.79 -0.06
CA THR A 5 8.46 3.85 -0.75
C THR A 5 7.96 2.43 -0.61
N GLN A 6 7.56 2.05 0.62
CA GLN A 6 7.04 0.72 0.86
C GLN A 6 5.73 0.48 0.09
N MET A 7 4.88 1.49 0.01
CA MET A 7 3.63 1.37 -0.74
C MET A 7 3.92 1.09 -2.22
N LYS A 8 4.89 1.81 -2.79
CA LYS A 8 5.26 1.59 -4.18
C LYS A 8 5.82 0.19 -4.39
N GLU A 9 6.66 -0.27 -3.46
CA GLU A 9 7.23 -1.60 -3.56
C GLU A 9 6.16 -2.68 -3.52
N GLN A 10 5.19 -2.54 -2.62
CA GLN A 10 4.12 -3.52 -2.53
C GLN A 10 3.22 -3.47 -3.75
N PHE A 11 2.97 -2.29 -4.27
CA PHE A 11 2.16 -2.17 -5.48
C PHE A 11 2.87 -2.81 -6.67
N ASP A 12 4.18 -2.59 -6.80
CA ASP A 12 4.93 -3.22 -7.88
C ASP A 12 4.91 -4.73 -7.74
N ALA A 13 5.07 -5.24 -6.52
CA ALA A 13 5.00 -6.68 -6.28
C ALA A 13 3.62 -7.22 -6.64
N PHE A 14 2.57 -6.49 -6.27
CA PHE A 14 1.23 -6.90 -6.62
C PHE A 14 1.05 -6.98 -8.13
N LEU A 15 1.51 -5.97 -8.86
CA LEU A 15 1.33 -5.95 -10.31
C LEU A 15 1.99 -7.15 -10.97
N LYS A 16 3.19 -7.51 -10.52
CA LYS A 16 3.89 -8.66 -11.08
C LYS A 16 3.13 -9.95 -10.83
N GLU A 17 2.66 -10.15 -9.61
CA GLU A 17 1.97 -11.39 -9.29
C GLU A 17 0.59 -11.43 -9.93
N ASP A 18 -0.07 -10.29 -10.02
CA ASP A 18 -1.38 -10.23 -10.63
C ASP A 18 -1.31 -10.60 -12.11
N GLU A 19 -0.26 -10.16 -12.80
CA GLU A 19 -0.07 -10.51 -14.19
C GLU A 19 0.08 -12.01 -14.35
N LYS A 20 0.88 -12.64 -13.49
CA LYS A 20 1.04 -14.09 -13.52
C LYS A 20 -0.26 -14.81 -13.22
N PHE A 21 -1.02 -14.30 -12.25
CA PHE A 21 -2.30 -14.89 -11.90
C PHE A 21 -3.26 -14.84 -13.09
N THR A 22 -3.32 -13.71 -13.76
CA THR A 22 -4.20 -13.54 -14.91
C THR A 22 -3.85 -14.55 -16.01
N LYS A 23 -2.58 -14.94 -16.10
CA LYS A 23 -2.13 -15.92 -17.08
C LYS A 23 -2.32 -17.37 -16.62
N GLY A 24 -2.92 -17.57 -15.45
CA GLY A 24 -3.28 -18.90 -14.99
C GLY A 24 -2.46 -19.44 -13.83
N ASN A 25 -1.57 -18.66 -13.25
CA ASN A 25 -0.73 -19.12 -12.14
C ASN A 25 -1.46 -18.90 -10.82
N SER A 26 -2.02 -19.98 -10.26
CA SER A 26 -2.79 -19.88 -9.03
C SER A 26 -1.94 -19.45 -7.83
N ALA A 27 -0.69 -19.89 -7.76
CA ALA A 27 0.18 -19.49 -6.64
C ALA A 27 0.43 -17.99 -6.66
N ALA A 28 0.49 -17.40 -7.86
CA ALA A 28 0.65 -15.96 -7.98
C ALA A 28 -0.55 -15.22 -7.43
N GLY A 29 -1.74 -15.80 -7.50
CA GLY A 29 -2.93 -15.20 -6.91
C GLY A 29 -2.79 -15.06 -5.40
N THR A 30 -2.25 -16.09 -4.75
CA THR A 30 -2.01 -16.03 -3.31
C THR A 30 -1.01 -14.94 -2.97
N ARG A 31 0.05 -14.82 -3.75
CA ARG A 31 1.06 -13.78 -3.51
C ARG A 31 0.49 -12.39 -3.79
N ALA A 32 -0.36 -12.26 -4.81
CA ALA A 32 -1.00 -10.99 -5.09
C ALA A 32 -1.89 -10.55 -3.94
N ARG A 33 -2.65 -11.49 -3.37
CA ARG A 33 -3.49 -11.17 -2.21
C ARG A 33 -2.66 -10.75 -1.01
N LYS A 34 -1.52 -11.38 -0.81
CA LYS A 34 -0.63 -10.99 0.28
C LYS A 34 -0.12 -9.57 0.10
N ALA A 35 0.27 -9.22 -1.12
CA ALA A 35 0.72 -7.86 -1.40
C ALA A 35 -0.39 -6.84 -1.15
N LEU A 36 -1.62 -7.16 -1.52
CA LEU A 36 -2.74 -6.28 -1.24
C LEU A 36 -2.97 -6.10 0.26
N SER A 37 -2.80 -7.18 1.02
CA SER A 37 -2.94 -7.11 2.47
C SER A 37 -1.89 -6.19 3.08
N GLU A 38 -0.64 -6.30 2.61
CA GLU A 38 0.42 -5.42 3.07
C GLU A 38 0.14 -3.97 2.69
N MET A 39 -0.36 -3.74 1.48
CA MET A 39 -0.72 -2.40 1.07
C MET A 39 -1.82 -1.81 1.95
N SER A 40 -2.78 -2.63 2.35
CA SER A 40 -3.86 -2.16 3.21
C SER A 40 -3.31 -1.61 4.52
N LYS A 41 -2.32 -2.30 5.09
CA LYS A 41 -1.68 -1.83 6.32
C LYS A 41 -0.94 -0.51 6.09
N LEU A 42 -0.26 -0.41 4.96
CA LEU A 42 0.50 0.80 4.65
C LEU A 42 -0.42 1.98 4.36
N VAL A 43 -1.54 1.73 3.69
CA VAL A 43 -2.53 2.76 3.43
C VAL A 43 -3.04 3.33 4.75
N LYS A 44 -3.34 2.45 5.69
CA LYS A 44 -3.83 2.89 7.00
C LYS A 44 -2.75 3.69 7.72
N ALA A 45 -1.51 3.22 7.69
CA ALA A 45 -0.40 3.93 8.32
C ALA A 45 -0.23 5.32 7.72
N ARG A 46 -0.31 5.42 6.39
CA ARG A 46 -0.15 6.72 5.74
C ARG A 46 -1.29 7.67 6.08
N ARG A 47 -2.50 7.17 6.16
CA ARG A 47 -3.63 8.00 6.56
C ARG A 47 -3.41 8.57 7.95
N ASN A 48 -2.90 7.74 8.85
CA ASN A 48 -2.62 8.21 10.22
C ASN A 48 -1.51 9.24 10.24
N GLU A 49 -0.49 9.05 9.41
CA GLU A 49 0.61 10.01 9.30
C GLU A 49 0.11 11.36 8.82
N ILE A 50 -0.77 11.34 7.83
CA ILE A 50 -1.33 12.58 7.30
C ILE A 50 -2.17 13.29 8.35
N THR A 51 -2.98 12.54 9.08
CA THR A 51 -3.79 13.13 10.15
C THR A 51 -2.91 13.76 11.22
N ALA A 52 -1.84 13.07 11.61
CA ALA A 52 -0.92 13.59 12.61
C ALA A 52 -0.24 14.86 12.11
N GLU A 53 0.14 14.86 10.85
CA GLU A 53 0.80 16.03 10.27
C GLU A 53 -0.14 17.22 10.22
N LYS A 54 -1.38 17.00 9.83
CA LYS A 54 -2.37 18.07 9.79
C LYS A 54 -2.59 18.66 11.19
N ASN A 55 -2.69 17.78 12.18
CA ASN A 55 -2.87 18.25 13.54
C ASN A 55 -1.66 19.05 14.01
N SER A 56 -0.47 18.60 13.65
CA SER A 56 0.75 19.29 14.00
C SER A 56 0.83 20.68 13.38
N ARG A 57 0.33 20.81 12.15
CA ARG A 57 0.35 22.10 11.46
C ARG A 57 -0.75 23.03 11.91
N LYS A 58 -1.67 22.56 12.73
CA LYS A 58 -2.81 23.36 13.12
C LYS A 58 -3.64 23.82 11.95
N GLU A 59 -3.91 22.90 11.07
CA GLU A 59 -4.64 23.23 9.85
C GLU A 59 -6.06 23.68 10.09
N ALA A 60 -6.51 23.51 11.31
CA ALA A 60 -7.86 23.93 11.64
C ALA A 60 -8.11 25.40 11.31
N LYS A 61 -7.07 26.19 11.25
CA LYS A 61 -7.25 27.58 10.91
C LYS A 61 -7.61 27.79 9.45
N ALA A 62 -7.39 26.80 8.67
CA ALA A 62 -7.67 26.90 7.24
C ALA A 62 -9.15 27.03 6.96
#